data_7d8fae564b5ab98aaab796d0909043e8
#
_entry.id   7d8fae564b5ab98aaab796d0909043e8
#
_cell.length_a   1.000
_cell.length_b   1.000
_cell.length_c   1.000
_cell.angle_alpha   90.00
_cell.angle_beta   90.00
_cell.angle_gamma   90.00
#
_symmetry.space_group_name_H-M   'P 1'
#
loop_
_entity.id
_entity.type
_entity.pdbx_description
1 polymer ?
#
loop_
_entity_poly.entity_id
_entity_poly.type
_entity_poly.pdbx_seq_one_letter_code
_entity_poly.pdbx_strand_id
1 'polypeptide(L)'
;MSDMSRWQVACALALAALAAGPVSGAPSALPSELVSAAREYRASLANLLPFREEAVTHARATLATRRQLAEDGLIARREAETAEQALASAEAALAATHAEIAQAERMEAEAAATAVLASLPPAKPGALLETPTLLRFHGLRDWTLAQVASVERFFADRFHRALPISALGQTPAHDRLGFDHRNALDVAVHPDSAEGQALMAWLRARGVSFLAFRGAVAGEATGAHVHIGEPSPRRAPQRAG
;
A
#
# COMPACT_ATOMS: atom_id res chain seq x y z
N MET A 1 39.50 -11.26 -60.28
CA MET A 1 39.37 -12.64 -59.90
C MET A 1 38.39 -12.69 -58.73
N SER A 2 37.25 -13.38 -58.98
CA SER A 2 36.23 -13.90 -58.07
C SER A 2 35.27 -12.84 -57.47
N ASP A 3 34.28 -12.55 -58.09
CA ASP A 3 32.87 -12.94 -58.25
C ASP A 3 32.23 -13.39 -56.93
N MET A 4 31.38 -12.53 -56.37
CA MET A 4 30.43 -12.89 -55.33
C MET A 4 29.04 -12.44 -55.72
N SER A 5 28.33 -13.43 -56.20
CA SER A 5 26.99 -13.41 -56.73
C SER A 5 25.92 -13.00 -55.69
N ARG A 6 25.06 -12.16 -56.21
CA ARG A 6 23.75 -11.71 -55.75
C ARG A 6 22.84 -12.88 -55.37
N TRP A 7 22.29 -12.81 -54.13
CA TRP A 7 21.03 -13.49 -53.81
C TRP A 7 20.02 -12.43 -53.43
N GLN A 8 19.19 -12.06 -54.38
CA GLN A 8 17.94 -11.37 -54.13
C GLN A 8 16.91 -12.42 -53.72
N VAL A 9 16.43 -12.34 -52.48
CA VAL A 9 15.23 -13.06 -52.05
C VAL A 9 14.11 -12.03 -51.94
N ALA A 10 13.20 -12.15 -52.88
CA ALA A 10 11.93 -11.41 -52.87
C ALA A 10 11.05 -11.98 -51.75
N CYS A 11 10.77 -11.22 -50.68
CA CYS A 11 9.70 -11.55 -49.78
C CYS A 11 8.42 -10.84 -50.21
N ALA A 12 7.47 -11.64 -50.66
CA ALA A 12 6.11 -11.21 -50.98
C ALA A 12 5.41 -10.77 -49.70
N LEU A 13 4.93 -9.53 -49.71
CA LEU A 13 4.01 -8.98 -48.70
C LEU A 13 2.63 -9.62 -48.91
N ALA A 14 2.29 -10.58 -48.03
CA ALA A 14 0.92 -11.02 -47.84
C ALA A 14 0.28 -10.10 -46.82
N LEU A 15 -0.54 -9.13 -47.24
CA LEU A 15 -1.48 -8.42 -46.37
C LEU A 15 -2.56 -9.40 -45.90
N ALA A 16 -2.39 -9.92 -44.70
CA ALA A 16 -3.47 -10.54 -43.97
C ALA A 16 -4.26 -9.44 -43.23
N ALA A 17 -5.45 -9.13 -43.69
CA ALA A 17 -6.42 -8.34 -42.97
C ALA A 17 -6.85 -9.12 -41.72
N LEU A 18 -6.26 -8.82 -40.56
CA LEU A 18 -6.77 -9.30 -39.28
C LEU A 18 -8.01 -8.49 -38.96
N ALA A 19 -9.16 -9.14 -39.03
CA ALA A 19 -10.41 -8.67 -38.46
C ALA A 19 -10.19 -8.39 -36.97
N ALA A 20 -10.40 -7.14 -36.54
CA ALA A 20 -10.42 -6.77 -35.15
C ALA A 20 -11.63 -7.44 -34.48
N GLY A 21 -11.40 -8.59 -33.87
CA GLY A 21 -12.35 -9.18 -32.94
C GLY A 21 -12.48 -8.30 -31.69
N PRO A 22 -13.62 -8.34 -30.99
CA PRO A 22 -13.80 -7.55 -29.77
C PRO A 22 -12.71 -7.91 -28.77
N VAL A 23 -11.95 -6.91 -28.34
CA VAL A 23 -10.98 -7.06 -27.25
C VAL A 23 -11.75 -7.42 -26.00
N SER A 24 -11.85 -8.70 -25.69
CA SER A 24 -12.30 -9.15 -24.37
C SER A 24 -11.37 -8.54 -23.35
N GLY A 25 -11.91 -7.68 -22.49
CA GLY A 25 -11.19 -7.11 -21.36
C GLY A 25 -10.52 -8.25 -20.59
N ALA A 26 -9.24 -8.07 -20.24
CA ALA A 26 -8.54 -9.01 -19.39
C ALA A 26 -9.40 -9.31 -18.15
N PRO A 27 -9.54 -10.58 -17.75
CA PRO A 27 -10.35 -10.91 -16.58
C PRO A 27 -9.83 -10.13 -15.39
N SER A 28 -10.71 -9.34 -14.76
CA SER A 28 -10.43 -8.76 -13.45
C SER A 28 -10.06 -9.93 -12.55
N ALA A 29 -8.86 -9.92 -11.96
CA ALA A 29 -8.46 -10.99 -11.06
C ALA A 29 -9.55 -11.17 -10.00
N LEU A 30 -9.90 -12.42 -9.71
CA LEU A 30 -10.93 -12.73 -8.74
C LEU A 30 -10.52 -12.16 -7.37
N PRO A 31 -11.46 -11.74 -6.52
CA PRO A 31 -11.15 -11.21 -5.18
C PRO A 31 -10.21 -12.12 -4.38
N SER A 32 -10.31 -13.44 -4.54
CA SER A 32 -9.42 -14.44 -3.93
C SER A 32 -7.96 -14.33 -4.40
N GLU A 33 -7.73 -13.97 -5.67
CA GLU A 33 -6.37 -13.78 -6.20
C GLU A 33 -5.72 -12.52 -5.64
N LEU A 34 -6.50 -11.47 -5.37
CA LEU A 34 -6.02 -10.26 -4.75
C LEU A 34 -5.61 -10.47 -3.30
N VAL A 35 -6.42 -11.19 -2.53
CA VAL A 35 -6.11 -11.58 -1.16
C VAL A 35 -4.83 -12.42 -1.14
N SER A 36 -4.71 -13.38 -2.07
CA SER A 36 -3.50 -14.21 -2.19
C SER A 36 -2.26 -13.37 -2.48
N ALA A 37 -2.33 -12.48 -3.47
CA ALA A 37 -1.21 -11.61 -3.84
C ALA A 37 -0.78 -10.67 -2.68
N ALA A 38 -1.73 -10.08 -1.95
CA ALA A 38 -1.44 -9.24 -0.79
C ALA A 38 -0.77 -10.05 0.33
N ARG A 39 -1.27 -11.26 0.59
CA ARG A 39 -0.72 -12.20 1.58
C ARG A 39 0.69 -12.65 1.22
N GLU A 40 0.93 -13.02 -0.04
CA GLU A 40 2.25 -13.41 -0.54
C GLU A 40 3.25 -12.25 -0.43
N TYR A 41 2.81 -11.03 -0.74
CA TYR A 41 3.65 -9.85 -0.59
C TYR A 41 4.02 -9.61 0.87
N ARG A 42 3.05 -9.65 1.80
CA ARG A 42 3.29 -9.57 3.24
C ARG A 42 4.26 -10.64 3.73
N ALA A 43 4.08 -11.88 3.30
CA ALA A 43 4.96 -12.99 3.65
C ALA A 43 6.40 -12.76 3.14
N SER A 44 6.57 -12.25 1.93
CA SER A 44 7.89 -11.92 1.38
C SER A 44 8.61 -10.83 2.19
N LEU A 45 7.88 -9.83 2.65
CA LEU A 45 8.42 -8.78 3.52
C LEU A 45 8.79 -9.32 4.92
N ALA A 46 7.94 -10.17 5.49
CA ALA A 46 8.20 -10.81 6.78
C ALA A 46 9.48 -11.67 6.75
N ASN A 47 9.77 -12.31 5.62
CA ASN A 47 11.01 -13.07 5.43
C ASN A 47 12.28 -12.17 5.39
N LEU A 48 12.14 -10.86 5.19
CA LEU A 48 13.26 -9.92 5.23
C LEU A 48 13.60 -9.45 6.66
N LEU A 49 12.65 -9.54 7.60
CA LEU A 49 12.83 -9.03 8.96
C LEU A 49 14.05 -9.59 9.66
N PRO A 50 14.31 -10.91 9.70
CA PRO A 50 15.48 -11.46 10.38
C PRO A 50 16.79 -10.87 9.85
N PHE A 51 16.90 -10.67 8.53
CA PHE A 51 18.10 -10.08 7.90
C PHE A 51 18.25 -8.59 8.26
N ARG A 52 17.14 -7.85 8.39
CA ARG A 52 17.17 -6.43 8.81
C ARG A 52 17.57 -6.31 10.27
N GLU A 53 17.04 -7.15 11.13
CA GLU A 53 17.39 -7.20 12.56
C GLU A 53 18.86 -7.59 12.78
N GLU A 54 19.35 -8.57 12.03
CA GLU A 54 20.77 -8.97 12.04
C GLU A 54 21.67 -7.81 11.56
N ALA A 55 21.29 -7.12 10.49
CA ALA A 55 22.03 -5.96 9.98
C ALA A 55 22.14 -4.84 11.04
N VAL A 56 21.06 -4.53 11.76
CA VAL A 56 21.07 -3.56 12.86
C VAL A 56 21.98 -4.05 14.00
N THR A 57 21.88 -5.32 14.37
CA THR A 57 22.71 -5.91 15.43
C THR A 57 24.19 -5.83 15.08
N HIS A 58 24.55 -6.20 13.85
CA HIS A 58 25.92 -6.14 13.35
C HIS A 58 26.44 -4.70 13.29
N ALA A 59 25.65 -3.77 12.75
CA ALA A 59 26.02 -2.35 12.66
C ALA A 59 26.25 -1.75 14.05
N ARG A 60 25.41 -2.10 15.04
CA ARG A 60 25.55 -1.65 16.44
C ARG A 60 26.83 -2.17 17.08
N ALA A 61 27.15 -3.44 16.90
CA ALA A 61 28.39 -4.04 17.38
C ALA A 61 29.61 -3.39 16.72
N THR A 62 29.56 -3.16 15.40
CA THR A 62 30.62 -2.48 14.65
C THR A 62 30.84 -1.06 15.17
N LEU A 63 29.79 -0.29 15.39
CA LEU A 63 29.89 1.06 15.93
C LEU A 63 30.52 1.06 17.31
N ALA A 64 30.12 0.14 18.20
CA ALA A 64 30.71 0.04 19.53
C ALA A 64 32.24 -0.20 19.47
N THR A 65 32.69 -1.15 18.63
CA THR A 65 34.10 -1.44 18.39
C THR A 65 34.86 -0.23 17.82
N ARG A 66 34.26 0.45 16.80
CA ARG A 66 34.92 1.63 16.17
C ARG A 66 35.00 2.81 17.11
N ARG A 67 34.03 3.04 17.98
CA ARG A 67 34.10 4.09 19.00
C ARG A 67 35.24 3.83 19.97
N GLN A 68 35.37 2.61 20.48
CA GLN A 68 36.46 2.25 21.38
C GLN A 68 37.85 2.44 20.73
N LEU A 69 38.02 1.95 19.51
CA LEU A 69 39.27 2.12 18.77
C LEU A 69 39.64 3.58 18.49
N ALA A 70 38.62 4.43 18.24
CA ALA A 70 38.83 5.86 18.04
C ALA A 70 39.16 6.59 19.35
N GLU A 71 38.57 6.19 20.48
CA GLU A 71 38.92 6.68 21.83
C GLU A 71 40.34 6.31 22.20
N ASP A 72 40.78 5.10 21.84
CA ASP A 72 42.15 4.62 22.06
C ASP A 72 43.18 5.24 21.08
N GLY A 73 42.70 6.05 20.12
CA GLY A 73 43.54 6.71 19.11
C GLY A 73 44.09 5.76 18.02
N LEU A 74 43.51 4.55 17.91
CA LEU A 74 43.94 3.52 16.96
C LEU A 74 43.35 3.69 15.55
N ILE A 75 42.25 4.42 15.43
CA ILE A 75 41.60 4.77 14.16
C ILE A 75 41.16 6.25 14.14
N ALA A 76 40.89 6.77 12.97
CA ALA A 76 40.37 8.13 12.81
C ALA A 76 38.91 8.23 13.28
N ARG A 77 38.50 9.34 13.91
CA ARG A 77 37.14 9.60 14.36
C ARG A 77 36.10 9.43 13.25
N ARG A 78 36.46 9.80 12.03
CA ARG A 78 35.54 9.64 10.85
C ARG A 78 35.14 8.19 10.60
N GLU A 79 35.91 7.20 11.06
CA GLU A 79 35.57 5.79 10.93
C GLU A 79 34.40 5.40 11.88
N ALA A 80 34.42 5.98 13.10
CA ALA A 80 33.29 5.84 14.02
C ALA A 80 32.04 6.55 13.51
N GLU A 81 32.17 7.76 12.92
CA GLU A 81 31.07 8.49 12.29
C GLU A 81 30.48 7.72 11.11
N THR A 82 31.32 7.07 10.30
CA THR A 82 30.86 6.21 9.20
C THR A 82 30.06 5.01 9.72
N ALA A 83 30.51 4.39 10.82
CA ALA A 83 29.79 3.29 11.45
C ALA A 83 28.45 3.75 12.08
N GLU A 84 28.38 4.96 12.59
CA GLU A 84 27.15 5.57 13.09
C GLU A 84 26.12 5.80 11.97
N GLN A 85 26.56 6.30 10.82
CA GLN A 85 25.72 6.44 9.62
C GLN A 85 25.23 5.08 9.12
N ALA A 86 26.09 4.04 9.16
CA ALA A 86 25.70 2.69 8.78
C ALA A 86 24.63 2.12 9.71
N LEU A 87 24.72 2.35 11.03
CA LEU A 87 23.69 1.94 11.99
C LEU A 87 22.37 2.68 11.71
N ALA A 88 22.40 4.00 11.54
CA ALA A 88 21.21 4.78 11.23
C ALA A 88 20.52 4.29 9.93
N SER A 89 21.31 3.96 8.90
CA SER A 89 20.79 3.37 7.67
C SER A 89 20.13 2.00 7.88
N ALA A 90 20.73 1.13 8.69
CA ALA A 90 20.19 -0.19 9.00
C ALA A 90 18.87 -0.07 9.79
N GLU A 91 18.81 0.81 10.79
CA GLU A 91 17.60 1.08 11.59
C GLU A 91 16.49 1.67 10.73
N ALA A 92 16.79 2.60 9.83
CA ALA A 92 15.83 3.14 8.88
C ALA A 92 15.28 2.06 7.93
N ALA A 93 16.13 1.14 7.45
CA ALA A 93 15.69 0.04 6.60
C ALA A 93 14.79 -0.96 7.32
N LEU A 94 15.06 -1.24 8.60
CA LEU A 94 14.19 -2.08 9.45
C LEU A 94 12.83 -1.40 9.66
N ALA A 95 12.82 -0.12 10.01
CA ALA A 95 11.59 0.65 10.21
C ALA A 95 10.74 0.71 8.92
N ALA A 96 11.38 0.91 7.75
CA ALA A 96 10.70 0.88 6.46
C ALA A 96 10.06 -0.49 6.18
N THR A 97 10.74 -1.59 6.49
CA THR A 97 10.19 -2.94 6.30
C THR A 97 8.96 -3.17 7.19
N HIS A 98 8.99 -2.74 8.45
CA HIS A 98 7.80 -2.80 9.33
C HIS A 98 6.63 -1.97 8.79
N ALA A 99 6.90 -0.76 8.30
CA ALA A 99 5.86 0.08 7.71
C ALA A 99 5.24 -0.54 6.45
N GLU A 100 6.05 -1.17 5.59
CA GLU A 100 5.58 -1.90 4.40
C GLU A 100 4.73 -3.13 4.77
N ILE A 101 5.10 -3.89 5.81
CA ILE A 101 4.29 -5.00 6.32
C ILE A 101 2.92 -4.51 6.79
N ALA A 102 2.89 -3.46 7.62
CA ALA A 102 1.64 -2.88 8.09
C ALA A 102 0.77 -2.35 6.94
N GLN A 103 1.38 -1.85 5.87
CA GLN A 103 0.66 -1.45 4.67
C GLN A 103 0.10 -2.66 3.90
N ALA A 104 0.89 -3.73 3.74
CA ALA A 104 0.45 -4.96 3.09
C ALA A 104 -0.73 -5.61 3.84
N GLU A 105 -0.74 -5.56 5.18
CA GLU A 105 -1.85 -6.02 6.01
C GLU A 105 -3.14 -5.24 5.74
N ARG A 106 -3.06 -3.91 5.63
CA ARG A 106 -4.22 -3.07 5.28
C ARG A 106 -4.76 -3.42 3.90
N MET A 107 -3.88 -3.63 2.93
CA MET A 107 -4.28 -4.00 1.56
C MET A 107 -4.88 -5.41 1.49
N GLU A 108 -4.41 -6.35 2.30
CA GLU A 108 -5.04 -7.68 2.44
C GLU A 108 -6.48 -7.54 2.95
N ALA A 109 -6.70 -6.68 3.95
CA ALA A 109 -8.03 -6.39 4.48
C ALA A 109 -8.94 -5.74 3.42
N GLU A 110 -8.43 -4.78 2.65
CA GLU A 110 -9.18 -4.13 1.57
C GLU A 110 -9.53 -5.10 0.45
N ALA A 111 -8.58 -5.95 0.05
CA ALA A 111 -8.82 -6.97 -0.97
C ALA A 111 -9.87 -8.00 -0.52
N ALA A 112 -9.83 -8.44 0.74
CA ALA A 112 -10.82 -9.33 1.32
C ALA A 112 -12.21 -8.67 1.38
N ALA A 113 -12.27 -7.41 1.77
CA ALA A 113 -13.51 -6.65 1.82
C ALA A 113 -14.11 -6.38 0.44
N THR A 114 -13.29 -6.24 -0.60
CA THR A 114 -13.75 -6.08 -1.99
C THR A 114 -14.59 -7.30 -2.42
N ALA A 115 -14.22 -8.50 -1.99
CA ALA A 115 -15.00 -9.72 -2.23
C ALA A 115 -16.37 -9.66 -1.55
N VAL A 116 -16.42 -9.19 -0.30
CA VAL A 116 -17.66 -9.00 0.44
C VAL A 116 -18.51 -7.91 -0.22
N LEU A 117 -17.89 -6.78 -0.58
CA LEU A 117 -18.59 -5.66 -1.24
C LEU A 117 -19.20 -6.05 -2.58
N ALA A 118 -18.53 -6.90 -3.36
CA ALA A 118 -19.05 -7.38 -4.63
C ALA A 118 -20.30 -8.28 -4.47
N SER A 119 -20.49 -8.91 -3.30
CA SER A 119 -21.65 -9.73 -2.98
C SER A 119 -22.82 -8.94 -2.40
N LEU A 120 -22.61 -7.69 -2.02
CA LEU A 120 -23.62 -6.86 -1.39
C LEU A 120 -24.40 -6.03 -2.43
N PRO A 121 -25.69 -5.73 -2.19
CA PRO A 121 -26.44 -4.85 -3.06
C PRO A 121 -25.78 -3.45 -3.11
N PRO A 122 -25.96 -2.71 -4.22
CA PRO A 122 -25.45 -1.33 -4.33
C PRO A 122 -25.92 -0.49 -3.14
N ALA A 123 -24.97 0.17 -2.47
CA ALA A 123 -25.30 1.05 -1.36
C ALA A 123 -26.05 2.28 -1.88
N LYS A 124 -27.21 2.59 -1.30
CA LYS A 124 -27.93 3.82 -1.61
C LYS A 124 -27.14 5.02 -1.08
N PRO A 125 -27.13 6.16 -1.78
CA PRO A 125 -26.54 7.38 -1.27
C PRO A 125 -27.03 7.74 0.14
N GLY A 126 -26.12 8.07 1.06
CA GLY A 126 -26.41 8.34 2.46
C GLY A 126 -26.61 7.10 3.34
N ALA A 127 -26.58 5.90 2.78
CA ALA A 127 -26.71 4.67 3.56
C ALA A 127 -25.38 4.23 4.19
N LEU A 128 -25.47 3.75 5.43
CA LEU A 128 -24.40 3.01 6.10
C LEU A 128 -24.75 1.52 6.04
N LEU A 129 -23.85 0.75 5.50
CA LEU A 129 -23.88 -0.70 5.53
C LEU A 129 -22.86 -1.17 6.57
N GLU A 130 -23.24 -2.12 7.40
CA GLU A 130 -22.36 -2.71 8.41
C GLU A 130 -22.40 -4.22 8.31
N THR A 131 -21.19 -4.82 8.33
CA THR A 131 -20.96 -6.26 8.45
C THR A 131 -20.02 -6.52 9.63
N PRO A 132 -19.80 -7.76 10.05
CA PRO A 132 -18.84 -8.05 11.11
C PRO A 132 -17.42 -7.55 10.83
N THR A 133 -17.00 -7.48 9.59
CA THR A 133 -15.62 -7.13 9.16
C THR A 133 -15.47 -5.73 8.57
N LEU A 134 -16.58 -5.11 8.14
CA LEU A 134 -16.55 -3.90 7.33
C LEU A 134 -17.74 -2.99 7.63
N LEU A 135 -17.48 -1.66 7.66
CA LEU A 135 -18.51 -0.62 7.53
C LEU A 135 -18.29 0.10 6.19
N ARG A 136 -19.35 0.35 5.46
CA ARG A 136 -19.34 1.16 4.22
C ARG A 136 -20.37 2.26 4.34
N PHE A 137 -19.94 3.49 4.16
CA PHE A 137 -20.82 4.64 3.99
C PHE A 137 -20.67 5.20 2.58
N HIS A 138 -21.79 5.28 1.85
CA HIS A 138 -21.84 5.93 0.55
C HIS A 138 -22.24 7.39 0.77
N GLY A 139 -21.26 8.29 0.68
CA GLY A 139 -21.47 9.72 0.87
C GLY A 139 -22.28 10.37 -0.26
N LEU A 140 -22.66 11.62 -0.01
CA LEU A 140 -23.38 12.46 -0.98
C LEU A 140 -22.47 13.56 -1.55
N ARG A 141 -21.22 13.63 -1.10
CA ARG A 141 -20.26 14.65 -1.50
C ARG A 141 -18.99 13.99 -2.04
N ASP A 142 -18.44 14.60 -3.07
CA ASP A 142 -17.15 14.22 -3.61
C ASP A 142 -16.06 14.42 -2.57
N TRP A 143 -15.15 13.48 -2.52
CA TRP A 143 -13.93 13.54 -1.72
C TRP A 143 -12.73 13.78 -2.62
N THR A 144 -11.83 14.66 -2.16
CA THR A 144 -10.51 14.86 -2.77
C THR A 144 -9.45 15.04 -1.68
N LEU A 145 -8.19 14.81 -2.00
CA LEU A 145 -7.08 15.01 -1.07
C LEU A 145 -6.93 16.47 -0.58
N ALA A 146 -7.50 17.45 -1.26
CA ALA A 146 -7.55 18.83 -0.79
C ALA A 146 -8.31 18.99 0.55
N GLN A 147 -9.15 18.01 0.92
CA GLN A 147 -9.93 18.01 2.14
C GLN A 147 -9.19 17.38 3.34
N VAL A 148 -8.01 16.78 3.13
CA VAL A 148 -7.21 16.11 4.18
C VAL A 148 -6.94 17.04 5.37
N ALA A 149 -6.54 18.29 5.12
CA ALA A 149 -6.30 19.27 6.17
C ALA A 149 -7.51 19.49 7.11
N SER A 150 -8.74 19.28 6.62
CA SER A 150 -9.94 19.38 7.46
C SER A 150 -10.12 18.18 8.38
N VAL A 151 -9.72 16.99 7.91
CA VAL A 151 -9.73 15.75 8.70
C VAL A 151 -8.64 15.81 9.78
N GLU A 152 -7.43 16.26 9.42
CA GLU A 152 -6.31 16.43 10.35
C GLU A 152 -6.67 17.41 11.46
N ARG A 153 -7.27 18.55 11.10
CA ARG A 153 -7.72 19.55 12.08
C ARG A 153 -8.77 18.98 13.03
N PHE A 154 -9.82 18.36 12.49
CA PHE A 154 -10.85 17.71 13.31
C PHE A 154 -10.22 16.73 14.31
N PHE A 155 -9.30 15.89 13.84
CA PHE A 155 -8.67 14.85 14.66
C PHE A 155 -7.77 15.48 15.74
N ALA A 156 -6.95 16.46 15.37
CA ALA A 156 -6.07 17.18 16.29
C ALA A 156 -6.87 17.94 17.37
N ASP A 157 -7.93 18.64 16.98
CA ASP A 157 -8.80 19.38 17.91
C ASP A 157 -9.51 18.44 18.88
N ARG A 158 -9.90 17.25 18.41
CA ARG A 158 -10.69 16.29 19.21
C ARG A 158 -9.85 15.42 20.11
N PHE A 159 -8.63 15.01 19.67
CA PHE A 159 -7.81 14.01 20.34
C PHE A 159 -6.44 14.54 20.78
N HIS A 160 -6.13 15.80 20.52
CA HIS A 160 -4.88 16.47 20.90
C HIS A 160 -3.62 15.75 20.37
N ARG A 161 -3.72 15.09 19.22
CA ARG A 161 -2.63 14.42 18.53
C ARG A 161 -2.82 14.46 17.01
N ALA A 162 -1.75 14.21 16.28
CA ALA A 162 -1.81 14.12 14.81
C ALA A 162 -2.68 12.95 14.36
N LEU A 163 -3.35 13.12 13.21
CA LEU A 163 -4.06 12.05 12.52
C LEU A 163 -3.05 10.96 12.09
N PRO A 164 -3.24 9.69 12.47
CA PRO A 164 -2.32 8.62 12.11
C PRO A 164 -2.55 8.18 10.66
N ILE A 165 -2.05 8.96 9.70
CA ILE A 165 -2.13 8.67 8.28
C ILE A 165 -1.23 7.49 7.95
N SER A 166 -1.77 6.46 7.32
CA SER A 166 -1.05 5.28 6.88
C SER A 166 -0.85 5.21 5.37
N ALA A 167 -1.73 5.83 4.60
CA ALA A 167 -1.53 6.07 3.18
C ALA A 167 -2.21 7.38 2.77
N LEU A 168 -1.49 8.21 2.03
CA LEU A 168 -1.99 9.46 1.46
C LEU A 168 -1.84 9.38 -0.06
N GLY A 169 -2.96 9.18 -0.75
CA GLY A 169 -2.95 8.97 -2.19
C GLY A 169 -2.22 7.67 -2.58
N GLN A 170 -1.68 7.64 -3.78
CA GLN A 170 -1.02 6.46 -4.34
C GLN A 170 0.30 6.14 -3.65
N THR A 171 0.52 4.89 -3.26
CA THR A 171 1.76 4.41 -2.66
C THR A 171 2.37 3.27 -3.48
N PRO A 172 3.68 2.94 -3.30
CA PRO A 172 4.30 1.82 -4.01
C PRO A 172 3.60 0.48 -3.80
N ALA A 173 2.99 0.25 -2.63
CA ALA A 173 2.23 -0.96 -2.38
C ALA A 173 0.94 -1.01 -3.19
N HIS A 174 0.20 0.10 -3.32
CA HIS A 174 -0.97 0.20 -4.20
C HIS A 174 -0.60 -0.03 -5.66
N ASP A 175 0.56 0.50 -6.11
CA ASP A 175 1.06 0.26 -7.47
C ASP A 175 1.35 -1.21 -7.73
N ARG A 176 2.03 -1.91 -6.80
CA ARG A 176 2.36 -3.34 -6.92
C ARG A 176 1.12 -4.23 -7.00
N LEU A 177 0.09 -3.90 -6.22
CA LEU A 177 -1.15 -4.68 -6.18
C LEU A 177 -2.20 -4.18 -7.18
N GLY A 178 -1.88 -3.13 -7.94
CA GLY A 178 -2.73 -2.61 -9.01
C GLY A 178 -3.98 -1.90 -8.53
N PHE A 179 -3.97 -1.29 -7.33
CA PHE A 179 -5.07 -0.46 -6.86
C PHE A 179 -4.90 1.01 -7.27
N ASP A 180 -6.00 1.67 -7.56
CA ASP A 180 -6.05 3.13 -7.74
C ASP A 180 -6.47 3.80 -6.44
N HIS A 181 -5.48 4.28 -5.70
CA HIS A 181 -5.68 4.95 -4.42
C HIS A 181 -5.38 6.47 -4.48
N ARG A 182 -5.28 7.04 -5.70
CA ARG A 182 -4.82 8.43 -5.92
C ARG A 182 -5.65 9.48 -5.19
N ASN A 183 -6.94 9.24 -4.98
CA ASN A 183 -7.87 10.16 -4.33
C ASN A 183 -8.38 9.63 -2.98
N ALA A 184 -7.62 8.79 -2.31
CA ALA A 184 -8.02 8.22 -1.03
C ALA A 184 -7.00 8.50 0.08
N LEU A 185 -7.45 8.40 1.31
CA LEU A 185 -6.66 8.59 2.53
C LEU A 185 -6.95 7.43 3.48
N ASP A 186 -5.91 6.69 3.88
CA ASP A 186 -6.03 5.66 4.91
C ASP A 186 -5.56 6.19 6.26
N VAL A 187 -6.39 5.98 7.27
CA VAL A 187 -6.13 6.37 8.65
C VAL A 187 -6.03 5.12 9.51
N ALA A 188 -4.88 4.93 10.16
CA ALA A 188 -4.57 3.76 11.00
C ALA A 188 -5.27 3.85 12.36
N VAL A 189 -6.60 3.83 12.37
CA VAL A 189 -7.43 3.75 13.58
C VAL A 189 -8.38 2.57 13.45
N HIS A 190 -8.60 1.85 14.55
CA HIS A 190 -9.60 0.79 14.55
C HIS A 190 -11.01 1.39 14.51
N PRO A 191 -11.93 0.94 13.63
CA PRO A 191 -13.28 1.48 13.50
C PRO A 191 -14.07 1.50 14.80
N ASP A 192 -13.92 0.48 15.63
CA ASP A 192 -14.64 0.37 16.89
C ASP A 192 -13.97 1.11 18.05
N SER A 193 -12.80 1.74 17.84
CA SER A 193 -12.18 2.62 18.82
C SER A 193 -12.95 3.94 18.94
N ALA A 194 -12.78 4.65 20.06
CA ALA A 194 -13.37 5.99 20.23
C ALA A 194 -12.96 6.97 19.11
N GLU A 195 -11.72 6.86 18.64
CA GLU A 195 -11.19 7.68 17.54
C GLU A 195 -11.82 7.30 16.21
N GLY A 196 -11.90 6.01 15.90
CA GLY A 196 -12.52 5.51 14.66
C GLY A 196 -14.00 5.88 14.59
N GLN A 197 -14.74 5.66 15.67
CA GLN A 197 -16.16 6.01 15.74
C GLN A 197 -16.39 7.52 15.56
N ALA A 198 -15.59 8.37 16.23
CA ALA A 198 -15.70 9.81 16.09
C ALA A 198 -15.33 10.28 14.67
N LEU A 199 -14.28 9.71 14.06
CA LEU A 199 -13.89 10.00 12.69
C LEU A 199 -15.00 9.63 11.71
N MET A 200 -15.53 8.42 11.78
CA MET A 200 -16.62 7.97 10.93
C MET A 200 -17.89 8.80 11.10
N ALA A 201 -18.24 9.17 12.34
CA ALA A 201 -19.38 10.06 12.60
C ALA A 201 -19.18 11.44 11.98
N TRP A 202 -17.96 11.98 12.07
CA TRP A 202 -17.58 13.26 11.47
C TRP A 202 -17.66 13.23 9.92
N LEU A 203 -17.16 12.15 9.30
CA LEU A 203 -17.24 11.93 7.86
C LEU A 203 -18.69 11.81 7.39
N ARG A 204 -19.51 11.02 8.09
CA ARG A 204 -20.93 10.86 7.76
C ARG A 204 -21.69 12.19 7.83
N ALA A 205 -21.47 12.98 8.87
CA ALA A 205 -22.10 14.30 9.03
C ALA A 205 -21.76 15.26 7.86
N ARG A 206 -20.64 15.02 7.17
CA ARG A 206 -20.19 15.78 6.01
C ARG A 206 -20.53 15.14 4.68
N GLY A 207 -21.13 13.96 4.69
CA GLY A 207 -21.49 13.23 3.49
C GLY A 207 -20.27 12.71 2.73
N VAL A 208 -19.15 12.45 3.41
CA VAL A 208 -17.92 11.91 2.80
C VAL A 208 -17.96 10.38 2.84
N SER A 209 -17.77 9.74 1.69
CA SER A 209 -17.69 8.27 1.56
C SER A 209 -16.51 7.71 2.33
N PHE A 210 -16.70 6.53 2.93
CA PHE A 210 -15.61 5.78 3.54
C PHE A 210 -15.88 4.27 3.57
N LEU A 211 -14.80 3.51 3.68
CA LEU A 211 -14.77 2.11 4.08
C LEU A 211 -14.02 2.01 5.42
N ALA A 212 -14.51 1.23 6.34
CA ALA A 212 -13.83 1.05 7.62
C ALA A 212 -13.68 -0.45 7.89
N PHE A 213 -12.43 -0.89 7.97
CA PHE A 213 -12.06 -2.30 8.09
C PHE A 213 -11.76 -2.62 9.55
N ARG A 214 -12.45 -3.61 10.13
CA ARG A 214 -12.25 -4.07 11.52
C ARG A 214 -11.03 -4.96 11.70
N GLY A 215 -10.40 -5.36 10.63
CA GLY A 215 -9.26 -6.25 10.59
C GLY A 215 -9.29 -7.13 9.37
N ALA A 216 -8.18 -7.70 9.00
CA ALA A 216 -8.16 -8.78 8.05
C ALA A 216 -8.65 -10.06 8.75
N VAL A 217 -9.33 -10.88 8.01
CA VAL A 217 -9.83 -12.23 8.33
C VAL A 217 -9.26 -12.86 9.60
N ALA A 218 -10.17 -13.39 10.45
CA ALA A 218 -9.92 -14.01 11.74
C ALA A 218 -8.53 -14.62 11.92
N GLY A 219 -7.74 -14.03 12.79
CA GLY A 219 -6.56 -14.64 13.42
C GLY A 219 -5.20 -14.11 12.99
N GLU A 220 -5.04 -13.33 11.92
CA GLU A 220 -3.70 -13.09 11.37
C GLU A 220 -3.31 -11.64 11.02
N ALA A 221 -4.22 -10.68 10.93
CA ALA A 221 -3.82 -9.36 10.49
C ALA A 221 -4.49 -8.23 11.27
N THR A 222 -3.66 -7.32 11.78
CA THR A 222 -4.05 -6.05 12.40
C THR A 222 -4.43 -4.98 11.37
N GLY A 223 -4.93 -5.38 10.20
CA GLY A 223 -5.25 -4.48 9.08
C GLY A 223 -6.42 -3.51 9.32
N ALA A 224 -6.80 -3.26 10.58
CA ALA A 224 -7.88 -2.34 10.91
C ALA A 224 -7.51 -0.90 10.54
N HIS A 225 -8.34 -0.24 9.72
CA HIS A 225 -8.16 1.15 9.31
C HIS A 225 -9.46 1.76 8.79
N VAL A 226 -9.46 3.08 8.60
CA VAL A 226 -10.53 3.81 7.91
C VAL A 226 -9.98 4.37 6.60
N HIS A 227 -10.50 3.86 5.50
CA HIS A 227 -10.27 4.34 4.14
C HIS A 227 -11.28 5.44 3.82
N ILE A 228 -10.82 6.64 3.55
CA ILE A 228 -11.64 7.82 3.25
C ILE A 228 -11.62 8.07 1.75
N GLY A 229 -12.78 8.07 1.14
CA GLY A 229 -12.99 8.16 -0.30
C GLY A 229 -13.86 7.03 -0.83
N GLU A 230 -13.97 6.95 -2.15
CA GLU A 230 -14.59 5.82 -2.82
C GLU A 230 -13.68 4.58 -2.76
N PRO A 231 -14.25 3.37 -2.84
CA PRO A 231 -13.45 2.15 -2.91
C PRO A 231 -12.38 2.25 -4.00
N SER A 232 -11.15 1.81 -3.70
CA SER A 232 -10.04 1.83 -4.64
C SER A 232 -10.27 0.84 -5.80
N PRO A 233 -10.57 1.31 -7.04
CA PRO A 233 -10.74 0.41 -8.16
C PRO A 233 -9.40 -0.19 -8.60
N ARG A 234 -9.44 -1.35 -9.25
CA ARG A 234 -8.26 -1.89 -9.91
C ARG A 234 -7.90 -1.07 -11.14
N ARG A 235 -6.64 -0.77 -11.27
CA ARG A 235 -6.06 -0.23 -12.51
C ARG A 235 -6.03 -1.33 -13.57
N ALA A 236 -6.37 -0.98 -14.80
CA ALA A 236 -6.05 -1.83 -15.94
C ALA A 236 -4.53 -2.04 -16.00
N PRO A 237 -4.04 -3.27 -16.33
CA PRO A 237 -2.61 -3.51 -16.48
C PRO A 237 -2.04 -2.52 -17.49
N GLN A 238 -1.03 -1.76 -17.09
CA GLN A 238 -0.30 -0.91 -18.02
C GLN A 238 0.38 -1.84 -19.03
N ARG A 239 0.03 -1.72 -20.31
CA ARG A 239 0.78 -2.38 -21.37
C ARG A 239 2.18 -1.79 -21.33
N ALA A 240 3.19 -2.63 -21.07
CA ALA A 240 4.56 -2.27 -21.30
C ALA A 240 4.69 -1.87 -22.78
N GLY A 241 5.02 -0.61 -23.03
CA GLY A 241 5.33 -0.07 -24.35
C GLY A 241 6.73 -0.51 -24.79
#